data_776532dc909505d6c4f9d1d7e3596592
#
_entry.id   776532dc909505d6c4f9d1d7e3596592
#
_cell.length_a   1.000
_cell.length_b   1.000
_cell.length_c   1.000
_cell.angle_alpha   90.00
_cell.angle_beta   90.00
_cell.angle_gamma   90.00
#
_symmetry.space_group_name_H-M   'P 1'
#
loop_
_entity.id
_entity.type
_entity.pdbx_description
1 polymer ?
#
loop_
_entity_poly.entity_id
_entity_poly.type
_entity_poly.pdbx_seq_one_letter_code
_entity_poly.pdbx_strand_id
1 'polypeptide(L)'
;MQLKYWNETIQSLILKRLLKGLVDLGEKTWQKNISLNTLVVLDEAHRYARKDEFTDTNLEQLRLTLLDAVRTTRKYGLGWLFISTSLSSIHRDILQQLRIMFFGFGLSLGNDLVTLRELVSDEKAIELYRTFTDPASSFNTKTRKYSFMTQGPVSPLSFSGSPFFFNAFSPEIFKKENALDINT
;
A
#
# COMPACT_ATOMS: atom_id res chain seq x y z
N MET A 1 -15.92 -2.27 -7.55
CA MET A 1 -16.06 -3.22 -8.68
C MET A 1 -15.23 -4.45 -8.38
N GLN A 2 -15.85 -5.64 -8.29
CA GLN A 2 -15.11 -6.90 -8.03
C GLN A 2 -14.78 -7.56 -9.36
N LEU A 3 -13.48 -7.59 -9.72
CA LEU A 3 -12.97 -8.22 -10.94
C LEU A 3 -12.57 -9.70 -10.74
N LYS A 4 -12.80 -10.26 -9.57
CA LYS A 4 -12.29 -11.55 -9.10
C LYS A 4 -12.61 -12.76 -10.03
N TYR A 5 -13.67 -12.67 -10.80
CA TYR A 5 -14.15 -13.77 -11.67
C TYR A 5 -13.75 -13.63 -13.14
N TRP A 6 -12.96 -12.62 -13.48
CA TRP A 6 -12.58 -12.35 -14.85
C TRP A 6 -11.18 -12.90 -15.14
N ASN A 7 -10.92 -13.29 -16.38
CA ASN A 7 -9.58 -13.67 -16.85
C ASN A 7 -8.60 -12.51 -16.58
N GLU A 8 -7.35 -12.83 -16.20
CA GLU A 8 -6.31 -11.85 -15.87
C GLU A 8 -6.07 -10.84 -17.01
N THR A 9 -6.13 -11.28 -18.25
CA THR A 9 -6.00 -10.41 -19.42
C THR A 9 -7.12 -9.37 -19.48
N ILE A 10 -8.37 -9.76 -19.21
CA ILE A 10 -9.51 -8.81 -19.17
C ILE A 10 -9.38 -7.85 -18.00
N GLN A 11 -8.96 -8.37 -16.83
CA GLN A 11 -8.71 -7.52 -15.65
C GLN A 11 -7.65 -6.46 -15.95
N SER A 12 -6.56 -6.84 -16.59
CA SER A 12 -5.45 -5.93 -16.94
C SER A 12 -5.90 -4.84 -17.92
N LEU A 13 -6.69 -5.20 -18.93
CA LEU A 13 -7.24 -4.23 -19.90
C LEU A 13 -8.16 -3.22 -19.24
N ILE A 14 -9.06 -3.67 -18.35
CA ILE A 14 -9.98 -2.79 -17.62
C ILE A 14 -9.20 -1.87 -16.70
N LEU A 15 -8.25 -2.40 -15.90
CA LEU A 15 -7.42 -1.60 -15.01
C LEU A 15 -6.59 -0.58 -15.78
N LYS A 16 -5.97 -0.97 -16.88
CA LYS A 16 -5.21 -0.07 -17.74
C LYS A 16 -6.07 1.09 -18.27
N ARG A 17 -7.29 0.77 -18.72
CA ARG A 17 -8.23 1.79 -19.21
C ARG A 17 -8.69 2.74 -18.11
N LEU A 18 -8.99 2.20 -16.91
CA LEU A 18 -9.34 3.00 -15.74
C LEU A 18 -8.20 3.93 -15.31
N LEU A 19 -6.97 3.39 -15.22
CA LEU A 19 -5.78 4.17 -14.86
C LEU A 19 -5.54 5.31 -15.85
N LYS A 20 -5.57 5.03 -17.16
CA LYS A 20 -5.45 6.09 -18.17
C LYS A 20 -6.55 7.14 -18.04
N GLY A 21 -7.80 6.73 -17.88
CA GLY A 21 -8.91 7.66 -17.69
C GLY A 21 -8.76 8.55 -16.45
N LEU A 22 -8.25 8.01 -15.34
CA LEU A 22 -7.95 8.77 -14.13
C LEU A 22 -6.80 9.77 -14.33
N VAL A 23 -5.73 9.36 -15.00
CA VAL A 23 -4.60 10.24 -15.32
C VAL A 23 -5.07 11.39 -16.23
N ASP A 24 -5.78 11.06 -17.31
CA ASP A 24 -6.32 12.06 -18.26
C ASP A 24 -7.30 13.04 -17.57
N LEU A 25 -8.14 12.53 -16.66
CA LEU A 25 -9.04 13.37 -15.86
C LEU A 25 -8.25 14.27 -14.92
N GLY A 26 -7.26 13.73 -14.24
CA GLY A 26 -6.38 14.49 -13.34
C GLY A 26 -5.67 15.63 -14.08
N GLU A 27 -5.14 15.34 -15.26
CA GLU A 27 -4.47 16.36 -16.08
C GLU A 27 -5.44 17.46 -16.54
N LYS A 28 -6.62 17.08 -17.04
CA LYS A 28 -7.66 18.04 -17.47
C LYS A 28 -8.15 18.93 -16.33
N THR A 29 -8.33 18.38 -15.13
CA THR A 29 -8.75 19.16 -13.96
C THR A 29 -7.62 20.08 -13.48
N TRP A 30 -6.39 19.61 -13.51
CA TRP A 30 -5.22 20.40 -13.16
C TRP A 30 -5.03 21.62 -14.06
N GLN A 31 -5.26 21.48 -15.37
CA GLN A 31 -5.24 22.61 -16.33
C GLN A 31 -6.27 23.70 -15.98
N LYS A 32 -7.33 23.33 -15.23
CA LYS A 32 -8.35 24.26 -14.72
C LYS A 32 -8.06 24.72 -13.28
N ASN A 33 -6.86 24.48 -12.75
CA ASN A 33 -6.48 24.73 -11.36
C ASN A 33 -7.37 24.00 -10.32
N ILE A 34 -7.87 22.83 -10.68
CA ILE A 34 -8.67 21.98 -9.78
C ILE A 34 -7.89 20.71 -9.46
N SER A 35 -7.72 20.42 -8.17
CA SER A 35 -7.14 19.16 -7.71
C SER A 35 -8.20 18.06 -7.73
N LEU A 36 -7.84 16.86 -8.23
CA LEU A 36 -8.77 15.73 -8.33
C LEU A 36 -9.13 15.13 -6.95
N ASN A 37 -8.24 15.27 -5.96
CA ASN A 37 -8.42 14.78 -4.58
C ASN A 37 -8.94 13.33 -4.51
N THR A 38 -8.30 12.46 -5.27
CA THR A 38 -8.71 11.05 -5.41
C THR A 38 -7.62 10.13 -4.88
N LEU A 39 -8.01 9.12 -4.10
CA LEU A 39 -7.13 8.03 -3.66
C LEU A 39 -7.44 6.75 -4.45
N VAL A 40 -6.44 6.23 -5.13
CA VAL A 40 -6.52 4.93 -5.81
C VAL A 40 -5.96 3.86 -4.88
N VAL A 41 -6.80 2.89 -4.53
CA VAL A 41 -6.41 1.75 -3.68
C VAL A 41 -6.23 0.53 -4.57
N LEU A 42 -5.02 -0.04 -4.55
CA LEU A 42 -4.68 -1.29 -5.24
C LEU A 42 -4.43 -2.38 -4.20
N ASP A 43 -5.43 -3.22 -4.02
CA ASP A 43 -5.31 -4.44 -3.23
C ASP A 43 -4.59 -5.52 -4.04
N GLU A 44 -3.83 -6.39 -3.35
CA GLU A 44 -2.95 -7.40 -3.96
C GLU A 44 -2.00 -6.77 -5.02
N ALA A 45 -1.42 -5.64 -4.66
CA ALA A 45 -0.64 -4.81 -5.58
C ALA A 45 0.52 -5.55 -6.25
N HIS A 46 1.07 -6.58 -5.61
CA HIS A 46 2.11 -7.44 -6.18
C HIS A 46 1.70 -8.13 -7.49
N ARG A 47 0.40 -8.23 -7.77
CA ARG A 47 -0.09 -8.80 -9.03
C ARG A 47 0.10 -7.87 -10.23
N TYR A 48 0.16 -6.56 -10.01
CA TYR A 48 0.21 -5.55 -11.08
C TYR A 48 1.46 -4.67 -11.02
N ALA A 49 1.98 -4.46 -9.83
CA ALA A 49 3.12 -3.61 -9.52
C ALA A 49 4.40 -4.41 -9.26
N ARG A 50 4.53 -5.59 -9.85
CA ARG A 50 5.62 -6.53 -9.56
C ARG A 50 6.98 -6.07 -10.08
N LYS A 51 8.03 -6.60 -9.42
CA LYS A 51 9.43 -6.31 -9.75
C LYS A 51 9.80 -6.85 -11.13
N ASP A 52 9.42 -8.08 -11.41
CA ASP A 52 9.77 -8.77 -12.65
C ASP A 52 8.84 -8.38 -13.80
N GLU A 53 9.37 -8.40 -15.01
CA GLU A 53 8.59 -8.16 -16.21
C GLU A 53 7.57 -9.29 -16.44
N PHE A 54 6.44 -8.92 -17.04
CA PHE A 54 5.44 -9.88 -17.45
C PHE A 54 5.72 -10.37 -18.85
N THR A 55 5.54 -11.67 -19.09
CA THR A 55 5.53 -12.25 -20.44
C THR A 55 4.29 -11.83 -21.23
N ASP A 56 3.16 -11.61 -20.55
CA ASP A 56 1.95 -11.07 -21.16
C ASP A 56 2.11 -9.56 -21.42
N THR A 57 1.99 -9.18 -22.69
CA THR A 57 2.16 -7.79 -23.14
C THR A 57 1.16 -6.82 -22.51
N ASN A 58 -0.06 -7.25 -22.21
CA ASN A 58 -1.09 -6.37 -21.60
C ASN A 58 -0.78 -6.10 -20.13
N LEU A 59 -0.34 -7.13 -19.40
CA LEU A 59 0.10 -6.98 -18.01
C LEU A 59 1.36 -6.12 -17.92
N GLU A 60 2.31 -6.31 -18.82
CA GLU A 60 3.52 -5.47 -18.86
C GLU A 60 3.19 -4.01 -19.18
N GLN A 61 2.32 -3.75 -20.13
CA GLN A 61 1.85 -2.40 -20.42
C GLN A 61 1.06 -1.78 -19.25
N LEU A 62 0.29 -2.57 -18.51
CA LEU A 62 -0.37 -2.11 -17.29
C LEU A 62 0.66 -1.72 -16.22
N ARG A 63 1.68 -2.56 -16.01
CA ARG A 63 2.78 -2.29 -15.07
C ARG A 63 3.50 -0.97 -15.41
N LEU A 64 3.89 -0.80 -16.66
CA LEU A 64 4.54 0.43 -17.11
C LEU A 64 3.64 1.67 -16.96
N THR A 65 2.35 1.54 -17.29
CA THR A 65 1.37 2.62 -17.09
C THR A 65 1.24 2.98 -15.61
N LEU A 66 1.23 1.99 -14.73
CA LEU A 66 1.16 2.19 -13.29
C LEU A 66 2.42 2.89 -12.75
N LEU A 67 3.60 2.45 -13.17
CA LEU A 67 4.88 3.07 -12.80
C LEU A 67 4.93 4.56 -13.18
N ASP A 68 4.51 4.88 -14.39
CA ASP A 68 4.46 6.27 -14.86
C ASP A 68 3.41 7.08 -14.07
N ALA A 69 2.21 6.52 -13.88
CA ALA A 69 1.15 7.18 -13.14
C ALA A 69 1.56 7.52 -11.69
N VAL A 70 2.18 6.59 -10.96
CA VAL A 70 2.64 6.83 -9.58
C VAL A 70 3.65 7.98 -9.50
N ARG A 71 4.53 8.10 -10.51
CA ARG A 71 5.54 9.16 -10.57
C ARG A 71 4.96 10.53 -10.89
N THR A 72 3.95 10.59 -11.75
CA THR A 72 3.54 11.84 -12.40
C THR A 72 2.27 12.47 -11.82
N THR A 73 1.37 11.69 -11.22
CA THR A 73 0.01 12.14 -10.93
C THR A 73 -0.21 12.83 -9.58
N ARG A 74 0.80 12.83 -8.71
CA ARG A 74 0.71 13.51 -7.41
C ARG A 74 0.32 14.99 -7.55
N LYS A 75 0.87 15.67 -8.53
CA LYS A 75 0.56 17.09 -8.82
C LYS A 75 -0.90 17.31 -9.20
N TYR A 76 -1.58 16.28 -9.71
CA TYR A 76 -3.00 16.31 -10.09
C TYR A 76 -3.93 16.01 -8.90
N GLY A 77 -3.40 15.73 -7.71
CA GLY A 77 -4.18 15.34 -6.54
C GLY A 77 -4.60 13.88 -6.56
N LEU A 78 -3.88 13.01 -7.31
CA LEU A 78 -4.04 11.57 -7.24
C LEU A 78 -3.07 11.00 -6.20
N GLY A 79 -3.62 10.35 -5.18
CA GLY A 79 -2.91 9.56 -4.19
C GLY A 79 -2.97 8.07 -4.53
N TRP A 80 -1.97 7.32 -4.08
CA TRP A 80 -1.86 5.88 -4.30
C TRP A 80 -1.70 5.15 -2.98
N LEU A 81 -2.49 4.10 -2.77
CA LEU A 81 -2.37 3.17 -1.65
C LEU A 81 -2.19 1.76 -2.21
N PHE A 82 -1.06 1.14 -1.91
CA PHE A 82 -0.75 -0.24 -2.28
C PHE A 82 -0.90 -1.15 -1.07
N ILE A 83 -1.68 -2.20 -1.21
CA ILE A 83 -1.83 -3.26 -0.21
C ILE A 83 -1.23 -4.53 -0.82
N SER A 84 -0.28 -5.15 -0.11
CA SER A 84 0.41 -6.34 -0.62
C SER A 84 0.81 -7.26 0.52
N THR A 85 0.78 -8.55 0.27
CA THR A 85 1.26 -9.60 1.16
C THR A 85 2.76 -9.89 1.01
N SER A 86 3.40 -9.38 -0.05
CA SER A 86 4.83 -9.52 -0.29
C SER A 86 5.44 -8.16 -0.64
N LEU A 87 6.44 -7.77 0.12
CA LEU A 87 7.15 -6.51 -0.07
C LEU A 87 8.18 -6.61 -1.20
N SER A 88 8.93 -7.71 -1.24
CA SER A 88 10.02 -7.95 -2.19
C SER A 88 9.53 -8.13 -3.63
N SER A 89 8.26 -8.45 -3.82
CA SER A 89 7.65 -8.59 -5.15
C SER A 89 7.21 -7.27 -5.77
N ILE A 90 7.13 -6.18 -5.00
CA ILE A 90 6.76 -4.86 -5.51
C ILE A 90 7.95 -4.21 -6.23
N HIS A 91 7.67 -3.55 -7.34
CA HIS A 91 8.68 -2.84 -8.13
C HIS A 91 9.37 -1.75 -7.28
N ARG A 92 10.72 -1.73 -7.33
CA ARG A 92 11.52 -0.81 -6.51
C ARG A 92 11.17 0.66 -6.71
N ASP A 93 10.91 1.04 -7.95
CA ASP A 93 10.55 2.43 -8.28
C ASP A 93 9.25 2.87 -7.62
N ILE A 94 8.28 1.96 -7.45
CA ILE A 94 7.05 2.25 -6.69
C ILE A 94 7.39 2.44 -5.23
N LEU A 95 8.15 1.51 -4.63
CA LEU A 95 8.55 1.61 -3.22
C LEU A 95 9.26 2.93 -2.92
N GLN A 96 10.11 3.41 -3.83
CA GLN A 96 10.82 4.69 -3.69
C GLN A 96 9.91 5.93 -3.78
N GLN A 97 8.74 5.81 -4.40
CA GLN A 97 7.77 6.92 -4.47
C GLN A 97 6.85 6.97 -3.24
N LEU A 98 6.77 5.87 -2.48
CA LEU A 98 5.92 5.82 -1.28
C LEU A 98 6.59 6.60 -0.14
N ARG A 99 5.86 7.53 0.43
CA ARG A 99 6.34 8.35 1.55
C ARG A 99 5.96 7.78 2.91
N ILE A 100 4.90 6.99 2.95
CA ILE A 100 4.37 6.38 4.16
C ILE A 100 4.22 4.89 3.89
N MET A 101 4.76 4.08 4.78
CA MET A 101 4.68 2.63 4.70
C MET A 101 4.23 2.06 6.05
N PHE A 102 3.37 1.06 5.99
CA PHE A 102 2.90 0.30 7.14
C PHE A 102 3.27 -1.17 6.95
N PHE A 103 4.07 -1.69 7.86
CA PHE A 103 4.55 -3.07 7.85
C PHE A 103 3.84 -3.86 8.95
N GLY A 104 2.91 -4.73 8.57
CA GLY A 104 2.26 -5.68 9.45
C GLY A 104 3.12 -6.92 9.67
N PHE A 105 2.58 -7.91 10.40
CA PHE A 105 3.24 -9.20 10.62
C PHE A 105 3.49 -9.93 9.29
N GLY A 106 4.61 -10.67 9.20
CA GLY A 106 4.87 -11.62 8.12
C GLY A 106 6.11 -11.37 7.26
N LEU A 107 6.74 -10.18 7.34
CA LEU A 107 7.92 -9.82 6.52
C LEU A 107 9.27 -10.16 7.19
N SER A 108 9.28 -11.04 8.17
CA SER A 108 10.47 -11.33 9.00
C SER A 108 11.43 -12.36 8.40
N LEU A 109 11.16 -12.87 7.20
CA LEU A 109 11.93 -13.95 6.57
C LEU A 109 12.21 -13.66 5.08
N GLY A 110 13.27 -14.28 4.56
CA GLY A 110 13.59 -14.31 3.14
C GLY A 110 13.81 -12.94 2.50
N ASN A 111 13.40 -12.80 1.26
CA ASN A 111 13.59 -11.59 0.46
C ASN A 111 12.80 -10.39 1.01
N ASP A 112 11.65 -10.63 1.66
CA ASP A 112 10.86 -9.56 2.27
C ASP A 112 11.62 -8.89 3.41
N LEU A 113 12.34 -9.67 4.25
CA LEU A 113 13.20 -9.10 5.30
C LEU A 113 14.38 -8.31 4.71
N VAL A 114 14.97 -8.79 3.61
CA VAL A 114 16.04 -8.05 2.92
C VAL A 114 15.54 -6.71 2.41
N THR A 115 14.40 -6.72 1.73
CA THR A 115 13.78 -5.49 1.22
C THR A 115 13.35 -4.55 2.35
N LEU A 116 12.83 -5.10 3.45
CA LEU A 116 12.46 -4.31 4.63
C LEU A 116 13.69 -3.59 5.22
N ARG A 117 14.84 -4.26 5.32
CA ARG A 117 16.09 -3.65 5.77
C ARG A 117 16.61 -2.55 4.84
N GLU A 118 16.39 -2.68 3.53
CA GLU A 118 16.75 -1.63 2.58
C GLU A 118 15.89 -0.38 2.75
N LEU A 119 14.63 -0.52 3.16
CA LEU A 119 13.69 0.57 3.35
C LEU A 119 13.81 1.20 4.76
N VAL A 120 14.08 0.37 5.75
CA VAL A 120 14.19 0.77 7.17
C VAL A 120 15.63 0.56 7.61
N SER A 121 16.40 1.64 7.66
CA SER A 121 17.83 1.61 8.00
C SER A 121 18.13 1.40 9.49
N ASP A 122 17.13 1.41 10.36
CA ASP A 122 17.27 1.22 11.80
C ASP A 122 17.21 -0.27 12.18
N GLU A 123 18.36 -0.89 12.43
CA GLU A 123 18.45 -2.30 12.81
C GLU A 123 17.71 -2.63 14.11
N LYS A 124 17.68 -1.72 15.09
CA LYS A 124 16.92 -1.94 16.32
C LYS A 124 15.43 -2.00 16.08
N ALA A 125 14.94 -1.18 15.14
CA ALA A 125 13.54 -1.23 14.70
C ALA A 125 13.24 -2.57 13.99
N ILE A 126 14.16 -3.08 13.17
CA ILE A 126 14.03 -4.39 12.54
C ILE A 126 14.01 -5.52 13.58
N GLU A 127 14.86 -5.46 14.60
CA GLU A 127 14.83 -6.44 15.69
C GLU A 127 13.50 -6.42 16.44
N LEU A 128 12.99 -5.24 16.76
CA LEU A 128 11.68 -5.09 17.40
C LEU A 128 10.54 -5.58 16.48
N TYR A 129 10.57 -5.26 15.19
CA TYR A 129 9.61 -5.75 14.21
C TYR A 129 9.55 -7.30 14.19
N ARG A 130 10.69 -7.97 14.29
CA ARG A 130 10.77 -9.45 14.31
C ARG A 130 10.11 -10.08 15.53
N THR A 131 9.81 -9.31 16.58
CA THR A 131 9.05 -9.78 17.75
C THR A 131 7.55 -9.79 17.53
N PHE A 132 7.05 -9.28 16.40
CA PHE A 132 5.64 -9.33 16.09
C PHE A 132 5.14 -10.77 16.04
N THR A 133 4.00 -11.00 16.64
CA THR A 133 3.33 -12.30 16.65
C THR A 133 2.21 -12.32 15.61
N ASP A 134 1.99 -13.49 15.02
CA ASP A 134 0.87 -13.70 14.11
C ASP A 134 -0.46 -13.43 14.85
N PRO A 135 -1.28 -12.46 14.40
CA PRO A 135 -2.59 -12.23 14.97
C PRO A 135 -3.49 -13.48 14.97
N ALA A 136 -3.29 -14.38 14.00
CA ALA A 136 -4.05 -15.62 13.91
C ALA A 136 -3.67 -16.65 14.98
N SER A 137 -2.50 -16.51 15.63
CA SER A 137 -2.08 -17.40 16.72
C SER A 137 -2.92 -17.24 18.01
N SER A 138 -3.66 -16.13 18.15
CA SER A 138 -4.58 -15.92 19.28
C SER A 138 -5.93 -16.57 19.00
N PHE A 139 -6.31 -17.55 19.84
CA PHE A 139 -7.64 -18.19 19.77
C PHE A 139 -8.78 -17.22 20.09
N ASN A 140 -8.52 -16.21 20.92
CA ASN A 140 -9.54 -15.22 21.28
C ASN A 140 -9.45 -14.00 20.33
N THR A 141 -10.45 -13.85 19.47
CA THR A 141 -10.54 -12.74 18.51
C THR A 141 -10.55 -11.37 19.16
N LYS A 142 -11.10 -11.25 20.38
CA LYS A 142 -11.17 -9.97 21.11
C LYS A 142 -9.81 -9.51 21.67
N THR A 143 -8.86 -10.43 21.84
CA THR A 143 -7.52 -10.12 22.36
C THR A 143 -6.45 -10.08 21.26
N ARG A 144 -6.84 -10.28 20.02
CA ARG A 144 -5.91 -10.19 18.89
C ARG A 144 -5.28 -8.79 18.80
N LYS A 145 -3.97 -8.76 18.70
CA LYS A 145 -3.21 -7.55 18.48
C LYS A 145 -2.73 -7.50 17.02
N TYR A 146 -3.01 -6.43 16.35
CA TYR A 146 -2.53 -6.16 15.00
C TYR A 146 -1.44 -5.10 15.11
N SER A 147 -0.21 -5.57 15.30
CA SER A 147 0.97 -4.71 15.44
C SER A 147 1.46 -4.26 14.08
N PHE A 148 1.82 -3.00 13.98
CA PHE A 148 2.41 -2.39 12.80
C PHE A 148 3.66 -1.61 13.17
N MET A 149 4.65 -1.66 12.28
CA MET A 149 5.72 -0.70 12.20
C MET A 149 5.42 0.24 11.04
N THR A 150 5.56 1.54 11.22
CA THR A 150 5.36 2.51 10.14
C THR A 150 6.61 3.34 9.93
N GLN A 151 6.89 3.64 8.66
CA GLN A 151 7.96 4.50 8.20
C GLN A 151 7.35 5.68 7.44
N GLY A 152 7.86 6.89 7.69
CA GLY A 152 7.44 8.11 7.01
C GLY A 152 6.70 9.11 7.91
N PRO A 153 6.22 10.23 7.37
CA PRO A 153 5.69 11.36 8.14
C PRO A 153 4.24 11.10 8.61
N VAL A 154 4.04 10.13 9.49
CA VAL A 154 2.73 9.76 10.05
C VAL A 154 2.45 10.43 11.40
N SER A 155 3.49 10.97 12.04
CA SER A 155 3.41 11.63 13.35
C SER A 155 4.53 12.66 13.46
N PRO A 156 4.38 13.72 14.26
CA PRO A 156 5.50 14.60 14.60
C PRO A 156 6.73 13.87 15.12
N LEU A 157 6.55 12.75 15.82
CA LEU A 157 7.63 11.89 16.32
C LEU A 157 8.35 11.11 15.21
N SER A 158 7.73 10.90 14.06
CA SER A 158 8.33 10.16 12.92
C SER A 158 9.07 11.07 11.93
N PHE A 159 9.12 12.37 12.14
CA PHE A 159 9.89 13.30 11.30
C PHE A 159 11.40 13.09 11.36
N SER A 160 11.91 12.45 12.41
CA SER A 160 13.33 12.09 12.55
C SER A 160 13.78 10.94 11.64
N GLY A 161 12.87 10.37 10.87
CA GLY A 161 13.15 9.18 10.05
C GLY A 161 13.10 7.85 10.81
N SER A 162 12.90 7.89 12.13
CA SER A 162 12.78 6.68 12.94
C SER A 162 11.42 6.02 12.74
N PRO A 163 11.36 4.69 12.64
CA PRO A 163 10.10 3.97 12.58
C PRO A 163 9.27 4.14 13.85
N PHE A 164 7.96 4.14 13.69
CA PHE A 164 7.00 4.20 14.77
C PHE A 164 6.21 2.89 14.88
N PHE A 165 5.93 2.43 16.10
CA PHE A 165 5.24 1.16 16.36
C PHE A 165 3.89 1.43 17.01
N PHE A 166 2.86 0.72 16.55
CA PHE A 166 1.52 0.83 17.12
C PHE A 166 0.73 -0.47 16.96
N ASN A 167 -0.34 -0.61 17.74
CA ASN A 167 -1.34 -1.65 17.52
C ASN A 167 -2.59 -1.01 16.90
N ALA A 168 -3.08 -1.59 15.82
CA ALA A 168 -4.35 -1.16 15.26
C ALA A 168 -5.51 -1.55 16.19
N PHE A 169 -6.50 -0.67 16.32
CA PHE A 169 -7.73 -0.97 17.04
C PHE A 169 -8.57 -2.01 16.30
N SER A 170 -9.26 -2.87 17.04
CA SER A 170 -10.36 -3.63 16.44
C SER A 170 -11.47 -2.67 15.98
N PRO A 171 -12.31 -3.05 15.02
CA PRO A 171 -13.43 -2.20 14.58
C PRO A 171 -14.32 -1.73 15.74
N GLU A 172 -14.54 -2.58 16.74
CA GLU A 172 -15.37 -2.27 17.92
C GLU A 172 -14.70 -1.20 18.80
N ILE A 173 -13.41 -1.36 19.08
CA ILE A 173 -12.65 -0.37 19.86
C ILE A 173 -12.57 0.94 19.10
N PHE A 174 -12.31 0.91 17.79
CA PHE A 174 -12.26 2.09 16.96
C PHE A 174 -13.57 2.87 16.99
N LYS A 175 -14.71 2.20 16.86
CA LYS A 175 -16.03 2.82 16.95
C LYS A 175 -16.24 3.49 18.30
N LYS A 176 -15.94 2.77 19.39
CA LYS A 176 -16.07 3.28 20.75
C LYS A 176 -15.22 4.52 21.02
N GLU A 177 -13.94 4.48 20.66
CA GLU A 177 -12.99 5.56 20.89
C GLU A 177 -13.29 6.82 20.07
N ASN A 178 -13.94 6.66 18.91
CA ASN A 178 -14.30 7.78 18.04
C ASN A 178 -15.77 8.19 18.14
N ALA A 179 -16.53 7.67 19.11
CA ALA A 179 -17.96 7.93 19.31
C ALA A 179 -18.78 7.78 18.00
N LEU A 180 -18.41 6.82 17.17
CA LEU A 180 -19.11 6.54 15.91
C LEU A 180 -20.28 5.59 16.21
N ASP A 181 -21.45 6.15 16.49
CA ASP A 181 -22.71 5.39 16.47
C ASP A 181 -23.05 5.07 15.01
N ILE A 182 -22.60 3.90 14.57
CA ILE A 182 -23.06 3.35 13.30
C ILE A 182 -24.24 2.44 13.61
N ASN A 183 -25.38 3.04 13.89
CA ASN A 183 -26.67 2.43 13.70
C ASN A 183 -27.03 2.49 12.21
N THR A 184 -26.59 1.49 11.46
CA THR A 184 -27.13 1.13 10.13
C THR A 184 -27.00 -0.36 9.95
#